data_926557cd2918dc4366a318f144e45855
#
_entry.id   926557cd2918dc4366a318f144e45855
#
_cell.length_a   1.000
_cell.length_b   1.000
_cell.length_c   1.000
_cell.angle_alpha   90.00
_cell.angle_beta   90.00
_cell.angle_gamma   90.00
#
_symmetry.space_group_name_H-M   'P 1'
#
loop_
_entity.id
_entity.type
_entity.pdbx_description
1 polymer ?
#
loop_
_entity_poly.entity_id
_entity_poly.type
_entity_poly.pdbx_seq_one_letter_code
_entity_poly.pdbx_strand_id
1 'polypeptide(L)'
;MKKHLLLALCLALFVTSCKKDEPETPAPTPEEQGCDTPFLYSISSFDNEVELVWGNTGALSYKVYRNDVVIASGITDTTYSEVVPFGEYVYQIQGVCNYGESEKSFETTIFVDNPWYGEYSGEIGLNGTVAVNMGGISVPVEQTLSDLSMSLTETDDPNKVKVVITTSSGRTIECEANIDGYDATVPTFKLESINMPFEYNGMTLELELDITISDVVANYSLNEINGTGKATGTSKIELFGQSIDADMDIDLDIYFKNAGE
;
A
#
# COMPACT_ATOMS: atom_id res chain seq x y z
N MET A 1 94.75 -0.53 -58.75
CA MET A 1 94.15 -1.01 -60.00
C MET A 1 92.73 -0.52 -60.11
N LYS A 2 92.50 0.29 -61.11
CA LYS A 2 91.28 0.53 -61.93
C LYS A 2 89.99 0.89 -61.17
N LYS A 3 89.54 2.19 -61.32
CA LYS A 3 88.65 2.70 -62.30
C LYS A 3 87.19 2.29 -61.98
N HIS A 4 86.21 3.17 -61.85
CA HIS A 4 85.63 4.25 -62.64
C HIS A 4 84.66 5.01 -61.73
N LEU A 5 84.71 6.27 -61.56
CA LEU A 5 84.18 7.43 -62.25
C LEU A 5 82.92 7.08 -63.07
N LEU A 6 81.75 7.48 -62.55
CA LEU A 6 80.61 7.81 -63.38
C LEU A 6 79.74 8.84 -62.70
N LEU A 7 79.82 9.98 -63.31
CA LEU A 7 79.00 11.15 -63.24
C LEU A 7 77.56 10.78 -63.52
N ALA A 8 76.65 11.05 -62.63
CA ALA A 8 75.23 11.04 -62.91
C ALA A 8 74.60 12.34 -62.48
N LEU A 9 74.35 13.09 -63.44
CA LEU A 9 73.67 14.34 -63.58
C LEU A 9 72.38 14.41 -62.78
N CYS A 10 72.34 15.34 -61.80
CA CYS A 10 71.12 15.68 -61.10
C CYS A 10 70.18 16.41 -62.10
N LEU A 11 69.20 15.71 -62.57
CA LEU A 11 68.03 16.33 -63.18
C LEU A 11 67.02 16.64 -62.10
N ALA A 12 67.01 17.87 -61.62
CA ALA A 12 65.99 18.38 -60.74
C ALA A 12 64.69 18.53 -61.48
N LEU A 13 63.84 17.51 -61.35
CA LEU A 13 62.46 17.64 -61.70
C LEU A 13 61.70 18.28 -60.52
N PHE A 14 61.43 19.58 -60.69
CA PHE A 14 60.40 20.24 -59.90
C PHE A 14 59.04 19.59 -60.18
N VAL A 15 58.65 18.62 -59.45
CA VAL A 15 57.25 18.20 -59.32
C VAL A 15 56.59 19.25 -58.44
N THR A 16 55.96 20.22 -59.01
CA THR A 16 54.95 21.02 -58.38
C THR A 16 53.80 20.06 -58.03
N SER A 17 53.83 19.45 -56.87
CA SER A 17 52.70 18.75 -56.30
C SER A 17 51.63 19.82 -56.05
N CYS A 18 50.68 19.95 -56.92
CA CYS A 18 49.39 20.50 -56.57
C CYS A 18 48.86 19.63 -55.44
N LYS A 19 48.92 20.12 -54.24
CA LYS A 19 48.07 19.62 -53.12
C LYS A 19 46.64 19.85 -53.66
N LYS A 20 46.02 18.78 -54.10
CA LYS A 20 44.59 18.71 -54.20
C LYS A 20 44.11 18.99 -52.81
N ASP A 21 43.46 20.11 -52.58
CA ASP A 21 42.73 20.35 -51.36
C ASP A 21 41.76 19.17 -51.24
N GLU A 22 42.13 18.18 -50.44
CA GLU A 22 41.21 17.18 -49.95
C GLU A 22 40.15 17.99 -49.19
N PRO A 23 38.86 17.85 -49.50
CA PRO A 23 37.85 18.53 -48.75
C PRO A 23 38.11 18.13 -47.29
N GLU A 24 38.41 19.13 -46.44
CA GLU A 24 38.50 18.92 -45.01
C GLU A 24 37.22 18.19 -44.65
N THR A 25 37.36 16.93 -44.22
CA THR A 25 36.28 16.19 -43.58
C THR A 25 35.80 17.11 -42.48
N PRO A 26 34.55 17.59 -42.51
CA PRO A 26 34.08 18.47 -41.44
C PRO A 26 34.42 17.75 -40.12
N ALA A 27 35.08 18.46 -39.22
CA ALA A 27 35.31 17.93 -37.88
C ALA A 27 33.99 17.33 -37.42
N PRO A 28 33.99 16.10 -36.86
CA PRO A 28 32.77 15.48 -36.42
C PRO A 28 32.07 16.51 -35.55
N THR A 29 30.89 16.91 -36.00
CA THR A 29 30.00 17.73 -35.20
C THR A 29 29.98 17.07 -33.84
N PRO A 30 30.18 17.79 -32.70
CA PRO A 30 30.06 17.17 -31.41
C PRO A 30 28.76 16.37 -31.46
N GLU A 31 28.86 15.05 -31.40
CA GLU A 31 27.68 14.22 -31.30
C GLU A 31 26.90 14.84 -30.16
N GLU A 32 25.66 15.20 -30.43
CA GLU A 32 24.72 15.67 -29.42
C GLU A 32 24.68 14.54 -28.39
N GLN A 33 25.55 14.68 -27.39
CA GLN A 33 25.77 13.63 -26.37
C GLN A 33 24.56 13.69 -25.46
N GLY A 34 23.62 12.76 -25.70
CA GLY A 34 22.55 12.50 -24.76
C GLY A 34 23.11 12.21 -23.38
N CYS A 35 22.31 12.33 -22.35
CA CYS A 35 22.76 11.96 -21.03
C CYS A 35 22.89 10.43 -20.87
N ASP A 36 23.78 10.02 -19.98
CA ASP A 36 23.91 8.63 -19.60
C ASP A 36 22.62 8.15 -18.91
N THR A 37 22.29 6.89 -19.14
CA THR A 37 21.16 6.25 -18.48
C THR A 37 21.39 6.21 -16.97
N PRO A 38 20.45 6.71 -16.13
CA PRO A 38 20.58 6.63 -14.70
C PRO A 38 20.61 5.17 -14.20
N PHE A 39 21.37 4.93 -13.17
CA PHE A 39 21.39 3.64 -12.50
C PHE A 39 20.75 3.80 -11.11
N LEU A 40 19.70 3.01 -10.84
CA LEU A 40 19.03 2.97 -9.54
C LEU A 40 19.89 2.17 -8.56
N TYR A 41 20.49 2.86 -7.59
CA TYR A 41 21.38 2.24 -6.60
C TYR A 41 20.62 1.52 -5.48
N SER A 42 19.56 2.12 -5.03
CA SER A 42 18.72 1.49 -4.01
C SER A 42 17.26 1.85 -4.21
N ILE A 43 16.41 0.91 -3.85
CA ILE A 43 14.99 1.08 -3.63
C ILE A 43 14.67 0.40 -2.31
N SER A 44 13.97 1.09 -1.45
CA SER A 44 13.54 0.58 -0.15
C SER A 44 12.13 1.03 0.16
N SER A 45 11.43 0.26 0.96
CA SER A 45 10.16 0.65 1.55
C SER A 45 10.25 0.56 3.06
N PHE A 46 9.68 1.56 3.71
CA PHE A 46 9.43 1.54 5.13
C PHE A 46 7.98 1.99 5.35
N ASP A 47 7.23 1.16 6.02
CA ASP A 47 5.78 1.28 6.03
C ASP A 47 5.25 1.26 4.57
N ASN A 48 4.47 2.27 4.18
CA ASN A 48 4.00 2.44 2.81
C ASN A 48 4.72 3.57 2.04
N GLU A 49 5.86 4.07 2.56
CA GLU A 49 6.72 5.03 1.87
C GLU A 49 7.82 4.28 1.11
N VAL A 50 7.93 4.54 -0.19
CA VAL A 50 9.00 4.02 -1.06
C VAL A 50 10.02 5.12 -1.27
N GLU A 51 11.29 4.81 -1.04
CA GLU A 51 12.43 5.69 -1.31
C GLU A 51 13.30 5.13 -2.44
N LEU A 52 13.63 5.98 -3.40
CA LEU A 52 14.49 5.69 -4.55
C LEU A 52 15.76 6.52 -4.45
N VAL A 53 16.93 5.90 -4.74
CA VAL A 53 18.23 6.59 -4.82
C VAL A 53 18.95 6.15 -6.08
N TRP A 54 19.36 7.10 -6.93
CA TRP A 54 20.07 6.82 -8.19
C TRP A 54 21.34 7.63 -8.37
N GLY A 55 22.10 7.26 -9.41
CA GLY A 55 23.35 7.94 -9.75
C GLY A 55 23.13 9.26 -10.47
N ASN A 56 23.97 10.26 -10.14
CA ASN A 56 24.01 11.49 -10.91
C ASN A 56 24.70 11.25 -12.26
N THR A 57 23.99 11.47 -13.36
CA THR A 57 24.47 11.32 -14.73
C THR A 57 24.80 12.66 -15.40
N GLY A 58 24.75 13.77 -14.66
CA GLY A 58 24.89 15.11 -15.22
C GLY A 58 23.65 15.58 -15.98
N ALA A 59 22.52 14.89 -15.84
CA ALA A 59 21.24 15.32 -16.38
C ALA A 59 20.78 16.64 -15.72
N LEU A 60 20.01 17.46 -16.46
CA LEU A 60 19.40 18.68 -15.93
C LEU A 60 18.32 18.38 -14.91
N SER A 61 17.60 17.28 -15.13
CA SER A 61 16.57 16.78 -14.25
C SER A 61 16.27 15.33 -14.56
N TYR A 62 15.45 14.72 -13.71
CA TYR A 62 15.04 13.34 -13.86
C TYR A 62 13.50 13.21 -13.90
N LYS A 63 13.05 12.13 -14.53
CA LYS A 63 11.68 11.61 -14.47
C LYS A 63 11.69 10.30 -13.70
N VAL A 64 10.70 10.11 -12.84
CA VAL A 64 10.44 8.85 -12.17
C VAL A 64 9.21 8.21 -12.78
N TYR A 65 9.32 6.94 -13.09
CA TYR A 65 8.24 6.10 -13.58
C TYR A 65 7.87 5.06 -12.54
N ARG A 66 6.58 4.84 -12.37
CA ARG A 66 6.02 3.72 -11.63
C ARG A 66 5.03 3.00 -12.54
N ASN A 67 5.24 1.68 -12.73
CA ASN A 67 4.44 0.85 -13.62
C ASN A 67 4.28 1.49 -15.02
N ASP A 68 5.42 1.93 -15.62
CA ASP A 68 5.51 2.63 -16.92
C ASP A 68 4.86 4.03 -17.00
N VAL A 69 4.25 4.51 -15.94
CA VAL A 69 3.62 5.84 -15.86
C VAL A 69 4.58 6.85 -15.23
N VAL A 70 4.74 8.03 -15.84
CA VAL A 70 5.49 9.13 -15.21
C VAL A 70 4.72 9.63 -13.99
N ILE A 71 5.31 9.49 -12.81
CA ILE A 71 4.73 9.95 -11.54
C ILE A 71 5.36 11.24 -11.04
N ALA A 72 6.60 11.50 -11.44
CA ALA A 72 7.29 12.75 -11.13
C ALA A 72 8.23 13.15 -12.26
N SER A 73 8.45 14.47 -12.44
CA SER A 73 9.33 15.03 -13.45
C SER A 73 9.96 16.34 -12.98
N GLY A 74 11.08 16.71 -13.60
CA GLY A 74 11.80 17.93 -13.21
C GLY A 74 12.56 17.80 -11.89
N ILE A 75 12.83 16.58 -11.42
CA ILE A 75 13.58 16.31 -10.20
C ILE A 75 15.05 16.63 -10.48
N THR A 76 15.66 17.48 -9.65
CA THR A 76 17.09 17.84 -9.76
C THR A 76 17.98 17.06 -8.81
N ASP A 77 17.37 16.49 -7.76
CA ASP A 77 18.04 15.61 -6.82
C ASP A 77 18.18 14.18 -7.38
N THR A 78 18.94 13.36 -6.73
CA THR A 78 19.12 11.94 -7.07
C THR A 78 18.38 11.02 -6.11
N THR A 79 17.37 11.55 -5.46
CA THR A 79 16.48 10.83 -4.55
C THR A 79 15.03 11.24 -4.80
N TYR A 80 14.13 10.30 -4.53
CA TYR A 80 12.68 10.55 -4.59
C TYR A 80 11.98 9.63 -3.61
N SER A 81 10.99 10.14 -2.90
CA SER A 81 10.11 9.32 -2.09
C SER A 81 8.65 9.60 -2.38
N GLU A 82 7.82 8.59 -2.19
CA GLU A 82 6.37 8.70 -2.28
C GLU A 82 5.70 7.67 -1.37
N VAL A 83 4.48 8.00 -0.94
CA VAL A 83 3.60 7.06 -0.24
C VAL A 83 2.73 6.35 -1.28
N VAL A 84 2.69 5.02 -1.21
CA VAL A 84 1.91 4.18 -2.13
C VAL A 84 1.03 3.21 -1.35
N PRO A 85 -0.09 2.75 -1.91
CA PRO A 85 -0.82 1.60 -1.36
C PRO A 85 0.09 0.37 -1.24
N PHE A 86 -0.31 -0.60 -0.43
CA PHE A 86 0.39 -1.88 -0.35
C PHE A 86 0.32 -2.63 -1.68
N GLY A 87 1.40 -3.30 -2.07
CA GLY A 87 1.43 -4.04 -3.33
C GLY A 87 2.79 -4.06 -4.03
N GLU A 88 2.81 -4.55 -5.26
CA GLU A 88 4.00 -4.65 -6.09
C GLU A 88 4.10 -3.48 -7.07
N TYR A 89 5.28 -2.86 -7.14
CA TYR A 89 5.55 -1.72 -8.00
C TYR A 89 6.86 -1.89 -8.76
N VAL A 90 6.87 -1.46 -10.03
CA VAL A 90 8.05 -1.41 -10.88
C VAL A 90 8.44 0.04 -11.08
N TYR A 91 9.70 0.38 -10.74
CA TYR A 91 10.23 1.73 -10.88
C TYR A 91 11.33 1.80 -11.92
N GLN A 92 11.40 2.94 -12.61
CA GLN A 92 12.46 3.30 -13.55
C GLN A 92 12.74 4.80 -13.46
N ILE A 93 13.99 5.18 -13.74
CA ILE A 93 14.44 6.59 -13.79
C ILE A 93 14.90 6.92 -15.19
N GLN A 94 14.63 8.13 -15.65
CA GLN A 94 15.09 8.66 -16.93
C GLN A 94 15.70 10.06 -16.76
N GLY A 95 16.87 10.30 -17.33
CA GLY A 95 17.51 11.61 -17.33
C GLY A 95 16.96 12.49 -18.43
N VAL A 96 16.84 13.79 -18.16
CA VAL A 96 16.48 14.84 -19.13
C VAL A 96 17.66 15.76 -19.27
N CYS A 97 18.20 15.88 -20.49
CA CYS A 97 19.39 16.67 -20.82
C CYS A 97 19.09 17.75 -21.85
N ASN A 98 20.11 18.58 -22.17
CA ASN A 98 19.98 19.66 -23.15
C ASN A 98 19.57 19.15 -24.54
N TYR A 99 19.97 17.94 -24.89
CA TYR A 99 19.80 17.40 -26.26
C TYR A 99 18.87 16.19 -26.32
N GLY A 100 18.02 15.99 -25.27
CA GLY A 100 17.05 14.93 -25.25
C GLY A 100 16.99 14.21 -23.90
N GLU A 101 16.41 13.04 -23.94
CA GLU A 101 16.22 12.19 -22.76
C GLU A 101 17.13 10.96 -22.89
N SER A 102 17.63 10.45 -21.76
CA SER A 102 18.33 9.16 -21.73
C SER A 102 17.37 8.00 -22.01
N GLU A 103 17.91 6.81 -22.18
CA GLU A 103 17.13 5.61 -21.98
C GLU A 103 16.66 5.55 -20.53
N LYS A 104 15.58 4.81 -20.28
CA LYS A 104 15.14 4.50 -18.90
C LYS A 104 16.13 3.55 -18.21
N SER A 105 16.29 3.66 -16.92
CA SER A 105 17.03 2.67 -16.12
C SER A 105 16.42 1.27 -16.28
N PHE A 106 17.14 0.25 -15.83
CA PHE A 106 16.54 -1.07 -15.67
C PHE A 106 15.32 -0.99 -14.76
N GLU A 107 14.35 -1.84 -15.05
CA GLU A 107 13.19 -2.05 -14.20
C GLU A 107 13.64 -2.62 -12.85
N THR A 108 13.16 -2.00 -11.78
CA THR A 108 13.42 -2.47 -10.42
C THR A 108 12.09 -2.63 -9.71
N THR A 109 11.82 -3.85 -9.28
CA THR A 109 10.58 -4.18 -8.57
C THR A 109 10.77 -4.05 -7.08
N ILE A 110 9.79 -3.51 -6.40
CA ILE A 110 9.67 -3.52 -4.93
C ILE A 110 8.28 -4.02 -4.55
N PHE A 111 8.23 -4.74 -3.45
CA PHE A 111 7.00 -5.16 -2.82
C PHE A 111 6.82 -4.37 -1.52
N VAL A 112 5.69 -3.68 -1.38
CA VAL A 112 5.30 -2.93 -0.17
C VAL A 112 4.33 -3.79 0.59
N ASP A 113 4.82 -4.40 1.67
CA ASP A 113 4.06 -5.35 2.48
C ASP A 113 2.82 -4.71 3.10
N ASN A 114 1.73 -5.47 3.11
CA ASN A 114 0.51 -5.06 3.80
C ASN A 114 0.55 -5.59 5.25
N PRO A 115 0.70 -4.72 6.26
CA PRO A 115 0.84 -5.14 7.64
C PRO A 115 -0.46 -5.69 8.24
N TRP A 116 -1.60 -5.46 7.57
CA TRP A 116 -2.88 -5.96 8.02
C TRP A 116 -3.02 -7.48 7.90
N TYR A 117 -2.30 -8.12 6.96
CA TYR A 117 -2.46 -9.57 6.76
C TYR A 117 -1.90 -10.37 7.92
N GLY A 118 -2.68 -11.33 8.40
CA GLY A 118 -2.25 -12.22 9.47
C GLY A 118 -3.39 -12.75 10.33
N GLU A 119 -2.96 -13.46 11.37
CA GLU A 119 -3.82 -14.01 12.41
C GLU A 119 -3.68 -13.19 13.68
N TYR A 120 -4.80 -12.87 14.28
CA TYR A 120 -4.89 -12.02 15.47
C TYR A 120 -5.73 -12.70 16.54
N SER A 121 -5.44 -12.42 17.79
CA SER A 121 -6.26 -12.78 18.94
C SER A 121 -6.63 -11.53 19.71
N GLY A 122 -7.85 -11.49 20.24
CA GLY A 122 -8.29 -10.28 20.93
C GLY A 122 -9.67 -10.35 21.51
N GLU A 123 -10.22 -9.19 21.73
CA GLU A 123 -11.51 -9.00 22.37
C GLU A 123 -12.29 -7.83 21.79
N ILE A 124 -13.60 -7.84 21.99
CA ILE A 124 -14.51 -6.73 21.66
C ILE A 124 -15.29 -6.37 22.92
N GLY A 125 -15.09 -5.16 23.41
CA GLY A 125 -15.90 -4.54 24.45
C GLY A 125 -17.24 -4.08 23.92
N LEU A 126 -18.30 -4.35 24.65
CA LEU A 126 -19.68 -3.94 24.36
C LEU A 126 -20.14 -3.02 25.49
N ASN A 127 -20.45 -1.76 25.16
CA ASN A 127 -20.88 -0.79 26.15
C ASN A 127 -22.07 0.02 25.64
N GLY A 128 -23.24 -0.10 26.28
CA GLY A 128 -24.43 0.59 25.82
C GLY A 128 -25.69 0.22 26.57
N THR A 129 -26.83 0.26 25.88
CA THR A 129 -28.13 -0.02 26.49
C THR A 129 -29.03 -0.79 25.53
N VAL A 130 -29.90 -1.60 26.14
CA VAL A 130 -31.09 -2.18 25.50
C VAL A 130 -32.33 -1.53 26.12
N ALA A 131 -33.07 -0.75 25.36
CA ALA A 131 -34.30 -0.10 25.80
C ALA A 131 -35.51 -0.95 25.44
N VAL A 132 -36.23 -1.40 26.45
CA VAL A 132 -37.43 -2.25 26.28
C VAL A 132 -38.67 -1.35 26.09
N ASN A 133 -39.38 -1.56 25.00
CA ASN A 133 -40.54 -0.72 24.60
C ASN A 133 -41.77 -0.89 25.50
N MET A 134 -41.68 -1.60 26.59
CA MET A 134 -42.71 -1.71 27.60
C MET A 134 -42.25 -1.15 28.95
N GLY A 135 -42.87 -0.05 29.38
CA GLY A 135 -42.63 0.54 30.69
C GLY A 135 -41.37 1.44 30.85
N GLY A 136 -40.66 1.77 29.74
CA GLY A 136 -39.48 2.65 29.78
C GLY A 136 -38.29 2.01 30.49
N ILE A 137 -38.17 0.71 30.43
CA ILE A 137 -37.05 -0.03 31.02
C ILE A 137 -35.85 0.06 30.08
N SER A 138 -34.72 0.54 30.58
CA SER A 138 -33.43 0.51 29.88
C SER A 138 -32.47 -0.35 30.69
N VAL A 139 -31.85 -1.31 30.01
CA VAL A 139 -30.92 -2.26 30.62
C VAL A 139 -29.51 -1.92 30.09
N PRO A 140 -28.58 -1.62 30.99
CA PRO A 140 -27.19 -1.41 30.58
C PRO A 140 -26.57 -2.73 30.12
N VAL A 141 -25.79 -2.65 29.05
CA VAL A 141 -24.93 -3.74 28.59
C VAL A 141 -23.48 -3.29 28.77
N GLU A 142 -22.74 -4.04 29.55
CA GLU A 142 -21.30 -3.87 29.75
C GLU A 142 -20.71 -5.27 29.75
N GLN A 143 -20.21 -5.69 28.61
CA GLN A 143 -19.67 -7.03 28.39
C GLN A 143 -18.42 -6.98 27.55
N THR A 144 -17.54 -7.96 27.70
CA THR A 144 -16.38 -8.17 26.83
C THR A 144 -16.48 -9.55 26.21
N LEU A 145 -16.45 -9.61 24.91
CA LEU A 145 -16.29 -10.84 24.15
C LEU A 145 -14.81 -11.13 24.04
N SER A 146 -14.30 -12.03 24.85
CA SER A 146 -12.88 -12.45 24.87
C SER A 146 -12.66 -13.73 24.07
N ASP A 147 -11.38 -14.11 23.92
CA ASP A 147 -10.95 -15.31 23.20
C ASP A 147 -11.44 -15.34 21.74
N LEU A 148 -11.45 -14.17 21.11
CA LEU A 148 -11.73 -14.04 19.68
C LEU A 148 -10.46 -14.29 18.89
N SER A 149 -10.58 -14.98 17.76
CA SER A 149 -9.55 -15.00 16.71
C SER A 149 -10.04 -14.23 15.49
N MET A 150 -9.15 -13.50 14.87
CA MET A 150 -9.43 -12.76 13.65
C MET A 150 -8.36 -13.08 12.60
N SER A 151 -8.80 -13.45 11.40
CA SER A 151 -7.96 -13.66 10.23
C SER A 151 -8.18 -12.52 9.25
N LEU A 152 -7.11 -11.87 8.83
CA LEU A 152 -7.11 -10.84 7.80
C LEU A 152 -6.36 -11.36 6.57
N THR A 153 -7.04 -11.46 5.45
CA THR A 153 -6.51 -12.01 4.21
C THR A 153 -6.72 -11.08 3.02
N GLU A 154 -5.91 -11.26 1.99
CA GLU A 154 -6.02 -10.50 0.75
C GLU A 154 -7.38 -10.67 0.06
N THR A 155 -7.74 -9.66 -0.73
CA THR A 155 -8.85 -9.69 -1.68
C THR A 155 -8.32 -9.36 -3.08
N ASP A 156 -9.17 -9.38 -4.10
CA ASP A 156 -8.81 -8.93 -5.45
C ASP A 156 -8.55 -7.41 -5.52
N ASP A 157 -8.96 -6.65 -4.50
CA ASP A 157 -8.73 -5.20 -4.38
C ASP A 157 -7.63 -4.94 -3.34
N PRO A 158 -6.48 -4.39 -3.71
CA PRO A 158 -5.37 -4.15 -2.78
C PRO A 158 -5.69 -3.14 -1.65
N ASN A 159 -6.78 -2.38 -1.80
CA ASN A 159 -7.24 -1.45 -0.76
C ASN A 159 -8.29 -2.09 0.16
N LYS A 160 -8.44 -3.40 0.12
CA LYS A 160 -9.37 -4.14 0.96
C LYS A 160 -8.72 -5.35 1.59
N VAL A 161 -9.27 -5.72 2.74
CA VAL A 161 -8.95 -6.97 3.42
C VAL A 161 -10.24 -7.73 3.71
N LYS A 162 -10.21 -9.05 3.57
CA LYS A 162 -11.23 -9.93 4.06
C LYS A 162 -10.99 -10.14 5.55
N VAL A 163 -12.01 -9.88 6.36
CA VAL A 163 -12.01 -10.03 7.81
C VAL A 163 -12.86 -11.24 8.18
N VAL A 164 -12.29 -12.17 8.93
CA VAL A 164 -13.01 -13.31 9.49
C VAL A 164 -12.76 -13.33 11.00
N ILE A 165 -13.78 -13.04 11.79
CA ILE A 165 -13.71 -13.13 13.25
C ILE A 165 -14.39 -14.42 13.69
N THR A 166 -13.70 -15.21 14.52
CA THR A 166 -14.20 -16.47 15.06
C THR A 166 -14.26 -16.40 16.57
N THR A 167 -15.42 -16.74 17.12
CA THR A 167 -15.63 -16.82 18.57
C THR A 167 -15.12 -18.14 19.14
N SER A 168 -14.92 -18.23 20.44
CA SER A 168 -14.56 -19.47 21.14
C SER A 168 -15.57 -20.62 20.93
N SER A 169 -16.83 -20.30 20.60
CA SER A 169 -17.86 -21.30 20.25
C SER A 169 -17.78 -21.78 18.79
N GLY A 170 -16.85 -21.24 17.98
CA GLY A 170 -16.70 -21.59 16.58
C GLY A 170 -17.64 -20.86 15.61
N ARG A 171 -18.40 -19.85 16.10
CA ARG A 171 -19.20 -18.99 15.23
C ARG A 171 -18.30 -18.00 14.51
N THR A 172 -18.52 -17.78 13.22
CA THR A 172 -17.75 -16.86 12.39
C THR A 172 -18.59 -15.66 11.94
N ILE A 173 -17.93 -14.51 11.86
CA ILE A 173 -18.44 -13.29 11.24
C ILE A 173 -17.48 -12.94 10.11
N GLU A 174 -17.97 -12.79 8.90
CA GLU A 174 -17.18 -12.43 7.74
C GLU A 174 -17.62 -11.07 7.19
N CYS A 175 -16.66 -10.20 6.90
CA CYS A 175 -16.89 -8.93 6.22
C CYS A 175 -15.64 -8.51 5.43
N GLU A 176 -15.74 -7.42 4.68
CA GLU A 176 -14.60 -6.75 4.07
C GLU A 176 -14.38 -5.41 4.77
N ALA A 177 -13.12 -5.05 4.99
CA ALA A 177 -12.72 -3.71 5.41
C ALA A 177 -11.99 -3.00 4.28
N ASN A 178 -12.25 -1.69 4.10
CA ASN A 178 -11.43 -0.84 3.26
C ASN A 178 -10.22 -0.37 4.09
N ILE A 179 -9.03 -0.41 3.50
CA ILE A 179 -7.79 0.03 4.13
C ILE A 179 -7.22 1.24 3.39
N ASP A 180 -6.68 2.18 4.16
CA ASP A 180 -5.93 3.34 3.67
C ASP A 180 -4.70 3.51 4.57
N GLY A 181 -3.57 2.93 4.12
CA GLY A 181 -2.38 2.81 4.95
C GLY A 181 -2.66 2.01 6.23
N TYR A 182 -2.49 2.66 7.37
CA TYR A 182 -2.70 2.06 8.69
C TYR A 182 -4.11 2.25 9.26
N ASP A 183 -5.01 2.86 8.52
CA ASP A 183 -6.40 3.05 8.88
C ASP A 183 -7.29 2.09 8.12
N ALA A 184 -8.35 1.61 8.77
CA ALA A 184 -9.36 0.76 8.15
C ALA A 184 -10.77 1.20 8.52
N THR A 185 -11.68 0.98 7.58
CA THR A 185 -13.12 1.19 7.78
C THR A 185 -13.90 -0.04 7.32
N VAL A 186 -14.86 -0.48 8.13
CA VAL A 186 -15.75 -1.57 7.74
C VAL A 186 -17.09 -0.98 7.30
N PRO A 187 -17.56 -1.29 6.07
CA PRO A 187 -18.90 -0.90 5.63
C PRO A 187 -19.96 -1.46 6.57
N THR A 188 -21.07 -0.74 6.69
CA THR A 188 -22.22 -1.20 7.47
C THR A 188 -22.72 -2.55 6.98
N PHE A 189 -22.87 -3.50 7.89
CA PHE A 189 -23.39 -4.84 7.58
C PHE A 189 -24.35 -5.32 8.66
N LYS A 190 -25.19 -6.31 8.30
CA LYS A 190 -26.11 -6.95 9.23
C LYS A 190 -25.55 -8.30 9.66
N LEU A 191 -25.68 -8.58 10.95
CA LEU A 191 -25.47 -9.92 11.47
C LEU A 191 -26.76 -10.71 11.32
N GLU A 192 -26.65 -12.02 11.06
CA GLU A 192 -27.77 -12.92 11.18
C GLU A 192 -28.30 -12.93 12.63
N SER A 193 -29.61 -13.16 12.79
CA SER A 193 -30.24 -13.20 14.11
C SER A 193 -29.44 -14.03 15.12
N ILE A 194 -29.09 -13.40 16.23
CA ILE A 194 -28.33 -14.00 17.31
C ILE A 194 -29.26 -14.16 18.52
N ASN A 195 -29.36 -15.37 19.04
CA ASN A 195 -30.01 -15.63 20.31
C ASN A 195 -28.97 -15.49 21.44
N MET A 196 -29.20 -14.57 22.36
CA MET A 196 -28.32 -14.32 23.50
C MET A 196 -29.09 -14.43 24.80
N PRO A 197 -28.65 -15.27 25.74
CA PRO A 197 -29.26 -15.31 27.06
C PRO A 197 -28.95 -14.02 27.82
N PHE A 198 -29.95 -13.46 28.41
CA PHE A 198 -29.90 -12.21 29.19
C PHE A 198 -30.52 -12.39 30.53
N GLU A 199 -29.84 -12.00 31.61
CA GLU A 199 -30.37 -12.09 32.97
C GLU A 199 -30.99 -10.78 33.44
N TYR A 200 -32.29 -10.84 33.77
CA TYR A 200 -33.02 -9.73 34.35
C TYR A 200 -33.77 -10.17 35.62
N ASN A 201 -33.47 -9.54 36.75
CA ASN A 201 -34.08 -9.84 38.05
C ASN A 201 -34.05 -11.36 38.43
N GLY A 202 -32.96 -12.05 38.04
CA GLY A 202 -32.79 -13.48 38.31
C GLY A 202 -33.57 -14.41 37.37
N MET A 203 -34.12 -13.88 36.30
CA MET A 203 -34.69 -14.65 35.19
C MET A 203 -33.78 -14.58 33.98
N THR A 204 -33.48 -15.72 33.36
CA THR A 204 -32.79 -15.78 32.09
C THR A 204 -33.82 -15.60 30.95
N LEU A 205 -33.63 -14.59 30.16
CA LEU A 205 -34.45 -14.27 28.98
C LEU A 205 -33.62 -14.58 27.73
N GLU A 206 -34.26 -15.12 26.71
CA GLU A 206 -33.65 -15.29 25.38
C GLU A 206 -33.92 -14.04 24.56
N LEU A 207 -32.85 -13.36 24.09
CA LEU A 207 -32.93 -12.22 23.17
C LEU A 207 -32.67 -12.69 21.77
N GLU A 208 -33.63 -12.53 20.87
CA GLU A 208 -33.41 -12.64 19.42
C GLU A 208 -32.98 -11.28 18.91
N LEU A 209 -31.74 -11.15 18.45
CA LEU A 209 -31.13 -9.88 18.09
C LEU A 209 -30.95 -9.78 16.58
N ASP A 210 -31.57 -8.79 15.95
CA ASP A 210 -31.27 -8.31 14.60
C ASP A 210 -30.28 -7.14 14.70
N ILE A 211 -28.99 -7.41 14.49
CA ILE A 211 -27.93 -6.46 14.76
C ILE A 211 -27.40 -5.87 13.44
N THR A 212 -27.27 -4.56 13.39
CA THR A 212 -26.54 -3.84 12.35
C THR A 212 -25.26 -3.28 12.96
N ILE A 213 -24.13 -3.63 12.37
CA ILE A 213 -22.82 -3.08 12.72
C ILE A 213 -22.53 -1.91 11.77
N SER A 214 -22.17 -0.77 12.33
CA SER A 214 -21.84 0.47 11.58
C SER A 214 -20.71 1.24 12.23
N ASP A 215 -20.22 2.24 11.50
CA ASP A 215 -19.23 3.22 11.98
C ASP A 215 -17.95 2.57 12.53
N VAL A 216 -17.61 1.38 12.01
CA VAL A 216 -16.40 0.68 12.44
C VAL A 216 -15.18 1.33 11.77
N VAL A 217 -14.31 1.85 12.61
CA VAL A 217 -13.00 2.38 12.26
C VAL A 217 -11.95 1.69 13.09
N ALA A 218 -10.81 1.37 12.47
CA ALA A 218 -9.71 0.71 13.15
C ALA A 218 -8.37 1.28 12.67
N ASN A 219 -7.36 1.18 13.51
CA ASN A 219 -5.98 1.57 13.20
C ASN A 219 -5.04 0.42 13.57
N TYR A 220 -4.10 0.14 12.68
CA TYR A 220 -3.02 -0.80 12.90
C TYR A 220 -1.78 -0.07 13.42
N SER A 221 -1.21 -0.52 14.53
CA SER A 221 0.02 0.03 15.10
C SER A 221 0.72 -1.02 15.95
N LEU A 222 2.02 -1.21 15.74
CA LEU A 222 2.85 -2.08 16.57
C LEU A 222 2.29 -3.51 16.75
N ASN A 223 1.82 -4.12 15.66
CA ASN A 223 1.21 -5.45 15.63
C ASN A 223 -0.12 -5.57 16.40
N GLU A 224 -0.75 -4.44 16.68
CA GLU A 224 -2.05 -4.34 17.32
C GLU A 224 -3.06 -3.62 16.44
N ILE A 225 -4.31 -4.03 16.52
CA ILE A 225 -5.44 -3.39 15.87
C ILE A 225 -6.34 -2.85 16.96
N ASN A 226 -6.51 -1.54 16.97
CA ASN A 226 -7.39 -0.83 17.88
C ASN A 226 -8.50 -0.17 17.06
N GLY A 227 -9.73 -0.31 17.49
CA GLY A 227 -10.84 0.25 16.75
C GLY A 227 -12.08 0.51 17.61
N THR A 228 -13.02 1.20 17.01
CA THR A 228 -14.34 1.45 17.59
C THR A 228 -15.41 1.22 16.54
N GLY A 229 -16.65 1.06 16.99
CA GLY A 229 -17.80 0.89 16.11
C GLY A 229 -19.11 1.02 16.86
N LYS A 230 -20.21 0.77 16.16
CA LYS A 230 -21.54 0.73 16.75
C LYS A 230 -22.28 -0.53 16.36
N ALA A 231 -23.03 -1.07 17.32
CA ALA A 231 -24.01 -2.12 17.10
C ALA A 231 -25.39 -1.56 17.46
N THR A 232 -26.24 -1.40 16.46
CA THR A 232 -27.61 -0.93 16.62
C THR A 232 -28.57 -2.01 16.15
N GLY A 233 -29.80 -2.00 16.63
CA GLY A 233 -30.77 -2.95 16.15
C GLY A 233 -31.99 -3.08 17.04
N THR A 234 -32.81 -4.05 16.69
CA THR A 234 -33.98 -4.42 17.46
C THR A 234 -33.80 -5.82 18.01
N SER A 235 -34.25 -6.02 19.23
CA SER A 235 -34.34 -7.34 19.82
C SER A 235 -35.80 -7.67 20.13
N LYS A 236 -36.09 -8.97 20.22
CA LYS A 236 -37.37 -9.47 20.75
C LYS A 236 -37.12 -10.18 22.07
N ILE A 237 -37.89 -9.78 23.07
CA ILE A 237 -37.83 -10.35 24.39
C ILE A 237 -39.15 -11.09 24.63
N GLU A 238 -39.09 -12.38 24.93
CA GLU A 238 -40.26 -13.15 25.36
C GLU A 238 -40.48 -13.00 26.85
N LEU A 239 -41.50 -12.21 27.24
CA LEU A 239 -41.88 -12.02 28.63
C LEU A 239 -43.30 -12.50 28.84
N PHE A 240 -43.51 -13.50 29.74
CA PHE A 240 -44.84 -14.04 30.05
C PHE A 240 -45.67 -14.50 28.84
N GLY A 241 -44.97 -15.03 27.79
CA GLY A 241 -45.60 -15.49 26.56
C GLY A 241 -46.02 -14.35 25.63
N GLN A 242 -45.52 -13.14 25.83
CA GLN A 242 -45.66 -12.00 24.92
C GLN A 242 -44.30 -11.61 24.37
N SER A 243 -44.23 -11.42 23.06
CA SER A 243 -43.05 -10.86 22.42
C SER A 243 -43.06 -9.34 22.52
N ILE A 244 -41.98 -8.79 23.08
CA ILE A 244 -41.79 -7.35 23.34
C ILE A 244 -40.60 -6.90 22.54
N ASP A 245 -40.76 -5.87 21.72
CA ASP A 245 -39.64 -5.27 20.99
C ASP A 245 -38.78 -4.43 21.92
N ALA A 246 -37.48 -4.46 21.68
CA ALA A 246 -36.51 -3.62 22.37
C ALA A 246 -35.51 -3.04 21.35
N ASP A 247 -35.10 -1.81 21.59
CA ASP A 247 -34.08 -1.12 20.79
C ASP A 247 -32.72 -1.25 21.46
N MET A 248 -31.70 -1.48 20.66
CA MET A 248 -30.31 -1.65 21.09
C MET A 248 -29.43 -0.55 20.50
N ASP A 249 -28.61 0.06 21.35
CA ASP A 249 -27.55 0.99 20.99
C ASP A 249 -26.31 0.68 21.85
N ILE A 250 -25.29 0.13 21.21
CA ILE A 250 -24.07 -0.38 21.85
C ILE A 250 -22.87 0.17 21.09
N ASP A 251 -21.94 0.78 21.85
CA ASP A 251 -20.63 1.12 21.37
C ASP A 251 -19.72 -0.12 21.45
N LEU A 252 -18.86 -0.27 20.43
CA LEU A 252 -17.90 -1.35 20.32
C LEU A 252 -16.50 -0.80 20.55
N ASP A 253 -15.74 -1.44 21.43
CA ASP A 253 -14.30 -1.23 21.61
C ASP A 253 -13.58 -2.48 21.11
N ILE A 254 -12.77 -2.32 20.05
CA ILE A 254 -12.14 -3.42 19.32
C ILE A 254 -10.66 -3.43 19.65
N TYR A 255 -10.15 -4.56 20.13
CA TYR A 255 -8.74 -4.76 20.37
C TYR A 255 -8.30 -6.15 19.92
N PHE A 256 -7.30 -6.19 19.03
CA PHE A 256 -6.67 -7.42 18.58
C PHE A 256 -5.15 -7.26 18.52
N LYS A 257 -4.43 -8.32 18.82
CA LYS A 257 -2.98 -8.41 18.75
C LYS A 257 -2.58 -9.55 17.82
N ASN A 258 -1.49 -9.37 17.07
CA ASN A 258 -0.96 -10.41 16.19
C ASN A 258 -0.66 -11.68 17.00
N ALA A 259 -1.16 -12.83 16.57
CA ALA A 259 -1.05 -14.10 17.25
C ALA A 259 0.34 -14.76 17.12
N GLY A 260 1.22 -14.22 16.28
CA GLY A 260 2.55 -14.76 15.98
C GLY A 260 3.67 -14.22 16.87
N GLU A 261 3.38 -13.40 17.90
CA GLU A 261 4.35 -12.86 18.85
C GLU A 261 4.20 -13.38 20.26
#